data_269898e5c5eddcae56bdccbf9a395259
#
_entry.id   269898e5c5eddcae56bdccbf9a395259
#
_cell.length_a   1.000
_cell.length_b   1.000
_cell.length_c   1.000
_cell.angle_alpha   90.00
_cell.angle_beta   90.00
_cell.angle_gamma   90.00
#
_symmetry.space_group_name_H-M   'P 1'
#
loop_
_entity.id
_entity.type
_entity.pdbx_description
1 polymer ?
#
loop_
_entity_poly.entity_id
_entity_poly.type
_entity_poly.pdbx_seq_one_letter_code
_entity_poly.pdbx_strand_id
1 'polypeptide(L)'
;MLDRYGRVINYLRISVTDRCNLRCCYCMPEGVQDVGMKNILTFEEIWEIVRTGVSLGITHIRITGGEPLVRKDCVDLIRGIREISGVETITMTTNGVLLGNYGKQLKEVGVDGVNISLDTLNPEEFYKITGKRELQEVLAGIRAAKTAGLPVKLNAVNRKELDPIPLVRYAQEENLPLRFIEMMPIGLGKAYQGSMQEVIQKNLENIYGAAKPDSGAVRGNGPAVYWEFP
;
A
#
# COMPACT_ATOMS: atom_id res chain seq x y z
N MET A 1 -6.16 -21.94 -7.29
CA MET A 1 -6.86 -22.67 -6.19
C MET A 1 -8.23 -22.05 -5.98
N LEU A 2 -9.29 -22.84 -5.73
CA LEU A 2 -10.63 -22.32 -5.39
C LEU A 2 -10.88 -22.52 -3.90
N ASP A 3 -11.47 -21.53 -3.25
CA ASP A 3 -11.96 -21.69 -1.88
C ASP A 3 -13.37 -22.32 -1.86
N ARG A 4 -13.89 -22.59 -0.65
CA ARG A 4 -15.24 -23.19 -0.47
C ARG A 4 -16.39 -22.30 -0.98
N TYR A 5 -16.14 -21.05 -1.32
CA TYR A 5 -17.11 -20.09 -1.86
C TYR A 5 -16.95 -19.89 -3.38
N GLY A 6 -16.10 -20.70 -4.06
CA GLY A 6 -15.84 -20.60 -5.49
C GLY A 6 -14.93 -19.44 -5.90
N ARG A 7 -14.26 -18.78 -4.94
CA ARG A 7 -13.34 -17.68 -5.27
C ARG A 7 -11.98 -18.23 -5.66
N VAL A 8 -11.40 -17.64 -6.73
CA VAL A 8 -10.04 -17.97 -7.14
C VAL A 8 -9.05 -17.34 -6.15
N ILE A 9 -8.26 -18.15 -5.51
CA ILE A 9 -7.16 -17.73 -4.63
C ILE A 9 -5.87 -17.82 -5.43
N ASN A 10 -5.40 -16.68 -5.94
CA ASN A 10 -4.19 -16.55 -6.75
C ASN A 10 -3.24 -15.43 -6.26
N TYR A 11 -3.49 -14.91 -5.05
CA TYR A 11 -2.81 -13.77 -4.49
C TYR A 11 -2.18 -14.09 -3.13
N LEU A 12 -0.90 -13.74 -2.95
CA LEU A 12 -0.16 -13.89 -1.70
C LEU A 12 0.39 -12.55 -1.24
N ARG A 13 0.15 -12.22 0.01
CA ARG A 13 0.72 -11.05 0.68
C ARG A 13 1.80 -11.48 1.65
N ILE A 14 3.02 -10.96 1.48
CA ILE A 14 4.19 -11.32 2.28
C ILE A 14 4.62 -10.10 3.09
N SER A 15 4.57 -10.21 4.41
CA SER A 15 5.18 -9.26 5.33
C SER A 15 6.64 -9.62 5.49
N VAL A 16 7.54 -8.80 4.93
CA VAL A 16 8.98 -9.11 4.92
C VAL A 16 9.73 -8.60 6.15
N THR A 17 9.12 -7.76 6.94
CA THR A 17 9.69 -7.21 8.19
C THR A 17 8.59 -6.68 9.10
N ASP A 18 8.81 -6.71 10.38
CA ASP A 18 8.01 -6.05 11.41
C ASP A 18 8.43 -4.58 11.60
N ARG A 19 9.64 -4.19 11.18
CA ARG A 19 10.21 -2.85 11.38
C ARG A 19 9.57 -1.83 10.45
N CYS A 20 9.41 -0.60 10.97
CA CYS A 20 8.94 0.54 10.21
C CYS A 20 9.71 1.80 10.65
N ASN A 21 9.95 2.72 9.72
CA ASN A 21 10.56 4.03 10.00
C ASN A 21 9.52 5.07 10.47
N LEU A 22 8.22 4.81 10.34
CA LEU A 22 7.13 5.62 10.89
C LEU A 22 6.57 5.01 12.18
N ARG A 23 5.77 5.82 12.92
CA ARG A 23 5.10 5.43 14.17
C ARG A 23 3.64 5.83 14.13
N CYS A 24 2.91 5.32 13.12
CA CYS A 24 1.51 5.68 12.94
C CYS A 24 0.68 5.32 14.16
N CYS A 25 -0.04 6.31 14.68
CA CYS A 25 -0.77 6.25 15.95
C CYS A 25 -1.82 5.12 15.99
N TYR A 26 -2.39 4.76 14.84
CA TYR A 26 -3.37 3.66 14.72
C TYR A 26 -2.73 2.30 14.39
N CYS A 27 -1.41 2.24 14.19
CA CYS A 27 -0.71 1.01 13.79
C CYS A 27 0.34 0.57 14.84
N MET A 28 1.43 1.32 14.96
CA MET A 28 2.58 0.97 15.81
C MET A 28 3.18 2.21 16.48
N PRO A 29 2.44 2.93 17.34
CA PRO A 29 2.90 4.20 17.93
C PRO A 29 4.14 4.02 18.82
N GLU A 30 4.23 2.91 19.53
CA GLU A 30 5.35 2.58 20.42
C GLU A 30 6.48 1.82 19.72
N GLY A 31 6.32 1.57 18.41
CA GLY A 31 7.19 0.68 17.65
C GLY A 31 6.76 -0.79 17.78
N VAL A 32 7.61 -1.68 17.29
CA VAL A 32 7.40 -3.13 17.37
C VAL A 32 8.31 -3.70 18.43
N GLN A 33 7.82 -4.63 19.24
CA GLN A 33 8.71 -5.46 20.06
C GLN A 33 9.67 -6.17 19.10
N ASP A 34 10.97 -6.04 19.32
CA ASP A 34 11.97 -6.72 18.49
C ASP A 34 11.76 -8.24 18.63
N VAL A 35 11.19 -8.85 17.60
CA VAL A 35 10.99 -10.30 17.57
C VAL A 35 12.30 -11.06 17.33
N GLY A 36 13.41 -10.33 17.13
CA GLY A 36 14.73 -10.88 16.85
C GLY A 36 14.84 -11.46 15.43
N MET A 37 16.02 -11.32 14.83
CA MET A 37 16.28 -11.77 13.46
C MET A 37 15.99 -13.27 13.24
N LYS A 38 16.07 -14.10 14.29
CA LYS A 38 15.81 -15.55 14.22
C LYS A 38 14.34 -15.89 13.91
N ASN A 39 13.42 -14.97 14.14
CA ASN A 39 11.99 -15.15 13.95
C ASN A 39 11.46 -14.48 12.67
N ILE A 40 12.37 -13.90 11.86
CA ILE A 40 12.03 -13.31 10.57
C ILE A 40 12.52 -14.27 9.49
N LEU A 41 11.64 -14.62 8.56
CA LEU A 41 11.97 -15.50 7.44
C LEU A 41 13.17 -14.96 6.65
N THR A 42 14.09 -15.85 6.27
CA THR A 42 15.19 -15.54 5.34
C THR A 42 14.63 -15.32 3.93
N PHE A 43 15.48 -14.85 3.01
CA PHE A 43 15.05 -14.69 1.61
C PHE A 43 14.81 -16.05 0.95
N GLU A 44 15.63 -17.04 1.26
CA GLU A 44 15.53 -18.41 0.78
C GLU A 44 14.20 -19.05 1.21
N GLU A 45 13.82 -18.87 2.48
CA GLU A 45 12.53 -19.35 2.99
C GLU A 45 11.34 -18.66 2.31
N ILE A 46 11.44 -17.34 2.07
CA ILE A 46 10.41 -16.59 1.34
C ILE A 46 10.30 -17.08 -0.10
N TRP A 47 11.42 -17.28 -0.80
CA TRP A 47 11.39 -17.82 -2.16
C TRP A 47 10.80 -19.23 -2.21
N GLU A 48 11.06 -20.09 -1.22
CA GLU A 48 10.47 -21.42 -1.15
C GLU A 48 8.95 -21.36 -0.93
N ILE A 49 8.49 -20.45 -0.05
CA ILE A 49 7.06 -20.18 0.14
C ILE A 49 6.41 -19.71 -1.16
N VAL A 50 7.07 -18.82 -1.92
CA VAL A 50 6.55 -18.34 -3.20
C VAL A 50 6.50 -19.47 -4.23
N ARG A 51 7.56 -20.30 -4.37
CA ARG A 51 7.56 -21.46 -5.28
C ARG A 51 6.42 -22.43 -4.96
N THR A 52 6.25 -22.73 -3.68
CA THR A 52 5.12 -23.58 -3.21
C THR A 52 3.78 -22.92 -3.52
N GLY A 53 3.64 -21.61 -3.26
CA GLY A 53 2.45 -20.87 -3.62
C GLY A 53 2.12 -20.93 -5.11
N VAL A 54 3.13 -20.75 -5.98
CA VAL A 54 2.97 -20.86 -7.43
C VAL A 54 2.49 -22.25 -7.83
N SER A 55 3.02 -23.33 -7.26
CA SER A 55 2.56 -24.71 -7.54
C SER A 55 1.09 -24.93 -7.16
N LEU A 56 0.55 -24.10 -6.25
CA LEU A 56 -0.86 -24.09 -5.83
C LEU A 56 -1.73 -23.09 -6.62
N GLY A 57 -1.16 -22.36 -7.60
CA GLY A 57 -1.87 -21.41 -8.44
C GLY A 57 -1.84 -19.95 -7.96
N ILE A 58 -0.92 -19.59 -7.06
CA ILE A 58 -0.64 -18.20 -6.71
C ILE A 58 0.22 -17.60 -7.83
N THR A 59 -0.23 -16.49 -8.41
CA THR A 59 0.49 -15.79 -9.49
C THR A 59 0.78 -14.33 -9.15
N HIS A 60 0.11 -13.79 -8.13
CA HIS A 60 0.21 -12.40 -7.74
C HIS A 60 0.81 -12.25 -6.35
N ILE A 61 1.94 -11.57 -6.25
CA ILE A 61 2.67 -11.38 -5.00
C ILE A 61 2.57 -9.90 -4.57
N ARG A 62 2.30 -9.68 -3.29
CA ARG A 62 2.40 -8.35 -2.69
C ARG A 62 3.40 -8.33 -1.57
N ILE A 63 4.42 -7.50 -1.73
CA ILE A 63 5.42 -7.24 -0.70
C ILE A 63 4.90 -6.14 0.23
N THR A 64 4.97 -6.40 1.52
CA THR A 64 4.57 -5.49 2.59
C THR A 64 5.42 -5.77 3.85
N GLY A 65 5.03 -5.22 4.99
CA GLY A 65 5.71 -5.43 6.26
C GLY A 65 5.21 -4.41 7.28
N GLY A 66 6.08 -3.97 8.17
CA GLY A 66 6.02 -2.62 8.70
C GLY A 66 6.26 -1.69 7.51
N GLU A 67 7.54 -1.43 7.19
CA GLU A 67 7.93 -0.80 5.92
C GLU A 67 8.93 -1.72 5.18
N PRO A 68 8.57 -2.27 4.02
CA PRO A 68 9.43 -3.26 3.34
C PRO A 68 10.82 -2.71 2.97
N LEU A 69 10.92 -1.42 2.63
CA LEU A 69 12.17 -0.79 2.20
C LEU A 69 13.17 -0.54 3.35
N VAL A 70 12.78 -0.74 4.62
CA VAL A 70 13.74 -0.73 5.74
C VAL A 70 14.44 -2.08 5.90
N ARG A 71 13.92 -3.16 5.30
CA ARG A 71 14.63 -4.43 5.26
C ARG A 71 15.81 -4.32 4.30
N LYS A 72 17.02 -4.53 4.84
CA LYS A 72 18.24 -4.53 4.03
C LYS A 72 18.08 -5.52 2.86
N ASP A 73 18.57 -5.13 1.70
CA ASP A 73 18.59 -5.94 0.47
C ASP A 73 17.18 -6.40 0.01
N CYS A 74 16.10 -5.65 0.38
CA CYS A 74 14.74 -5.95 -0.04
C CYS A 74 14.58 -6.02 -1.57
N VAL A 75 15.35 -5.24 -2.32
CA VAL A 75 15.37 -5.27 -3.79
C VAL A 75 15.86 -6.62 -4.32
N ASP A 76 16.86 -7.23 -3.67
CA ASP A 76 17.39 -8.54 -4.06
C ASP A 76 16.38 -9.66 -3.75
N LEU A 77 15.67 -9.55 -2.64
CA LEU A 77 14.53 -10.44 -2.37
C LEU A 77 13.51 -10.41 -3.52
N ILE A 78 13.14 -9.21 -3.97
CA ILE A 78 12.14 -9.04 -5.05
C ILE A 78 12.68 -9.58 -6.37
N ARG A 79 13.96 -9.36 -6.67
CA ARG A 79 14.62 -9.94 -7.85
C ARG A 79 14.48 -11.45 -7.87
N GLY A 80 14.82 -12.13 -6.76
CA GLY A 80 14.67 -13.57 -6.65
C GLY A 80 13.22 -14.06 -6.76
N ILE A 81 12.24 -13.29 -6.28
CA ILE A 81 10.82 -13.61 -6.48
C ILE A 81 10.47 -13.49 -7.97
N ARG A 82 10.96 -12.46 -8.69
CA ARG A 82 10.68 -12.27 -10.12
C ARG A 82 11.22 -13.41 -10.99
N GLU A 83 12.30 -14.04 -10.59
CA GLU A 83 12.92 -15.17 -11.29
C GLU A 83 12.11 -16.48 -11.14
N ILE A 84 11.14 -16.53 -10.22
CA ILE A 84 10.30 -17.71 -10.03
C ILE A 84 9.27 -17.78 -11.16
N SER A 85 9.39 -18.81 -12.01
CA SER A 85 8.44 -19.05 -13.10
C SER A 85 7.02 -19.24 -12.55
N GLY A 86 6.04 -18.54 -13.14
CA GLY A 86 4.64 -18.52 -12.71
C GLY A 86 4.25 -17.32 -11.86
N VAL A 87 5.21 -16.48 -11.41
CA VAL A 87 4.90 -15.17 -10.82
C VAL A 87 4.59 -14.19 -11.94
N GLU A 88 3.33 -13.76 -12.02
CA GLU A 88 2.85 -12.81 -13.04
C GLU A 88 3.02 -11.36 -12.60
N THR A 89 2.64 -11.04 -11.35
CA THR A 89 2.73 -9.67 -10.84
C THR A 89 3.37 -9.61 -9.46
N ILE A 90 4.21 -8.59 -9.27
CA ILE A 90 4.77 -8.22 -7.97
C ILE A 90 4.40 -6.76 -7.69
N THR A 91 3.65 -6.54 -6.62
CA THR A 91 3.31 -5.20 -6.16
C THR A 91 3.86 -4.96 -4.76
N MET A 92 4.07 -3.69 -4.41
CA MET A 92 4.55 -3.32 -3.07
C MET A 92 3.56 -2.36 -2.39
N THR A 93 3.41 -2.50 -1.07
CA THR A 93 2.79 -1.47 -0.22
C THR A 93 3.88 -0.85 0.63
N THR A 94 4.00 0.47 0.57
CA THR A 94 5.05 1.26 1.25
C THR A 94 4.48 2.55 1.82
N ASN A 95 5.12 3.11 2.84
CA ASN A 95 4.81 4.46 3.31
C ASN A 95 5.43 5.56 2.42
N GLY A 96 6.26 5.20 1.45
CA GLY A 96 6.81 6.09 0.44
C GLY A 96 8.05 6.89 0.84
N VAL A 97 8.41 6.96 2.13
CA VAL A 97 9.54 7.78 2.62
C VAL A 97 10.86 7.41 1.95
N LEU A 98 11.13 6.12 1.81
CA LEU A 98 12.39 5.62 1.21
C LEU A 98 12.30 5.44 -0.31
N LEU A 99 11.12 5.59 -0.89
CA LEU A 99 10.87 5.25 -2.30
C LEU A 99 11.67 6.12 -3.27
N GLY A 100 12.04 7.35 -2.87
CA GLY A 100 12.93 8.22 -3.65
C GLY A 100 14.27 7.58 -3.99
N ASN A 101 14.81 6.77 -3.09
CA ASN A 101 16.09 6.09 -3.26
C ASN A 101 15.97 4.76 -4.03
N TYR A 102 14.77 4.17 -4.07
CA TYR A 102 14.56 2.81 -4.58
C TYR A 102 13.71 2.73 -5.85
N GLY A 103 13.00 3.82 -6.23
CA GLY A 103 12.01 3.78 -7.31
C GLY A 103 12.55 3.20 -8.62
N LYS A 104 13.75 3.62 -9.05
CA LYS A 104 14.40 3.10 -10.25
C LYS A 104 14.74 1.62 -10.12
N GLN A 105 15.37 1.23 -9.01
CA GLN A 105 15.78 -0.17 -8.75
C GLN A 105 14.55 -1.10 -8.69
N LEU A 106 13.46 -0.67 -8.05
CA LEU A 106 12.22 -1.44 -7.98
C LEU A 106 11.62 -1.68 -9.39
N LYS A 107 11.69 -0.67 -10.26
CA LYS A 107 11.28 -0.83 -11.67
C LYS A 107 12.17 -1.82 -12.41
N GLU A 108 13.49 -1.70 -12.25
CA GLU A 108 14.47 -2.57 -12.90
C GLU A 108 14.35 -4.04 -12.49
N VAL A 109 14.00 -4.32 -11.23
CA VAL A 109 13.79 -5.70 -10.75
C VAL A 109 12.39 -6.22 -11.03
N GLY A 110 11.55 -5.45 -11.75
CA GLY A 110 10.26 -5.90 -12.23
C GLY A 110 9.10 -5.75 -11.25
N VAL A 111 9.12 -4.74 -10.36
CA VAL A 111 7.90 -4.37 -9.61
C VAL A 111 6.89 -3.77 -10.58
N ASP A 112 5.67 -4.30 -10.56
CA ASP A 112 4.57 -3.92 -11.46
C ASP A 112 3.76 -2.72 -10.95
N GLY A 113 3.92 -2.35 -9.67
CA GLY A 113 3.27 -1.16 -9.11
C GLY A 113 3.43 -1.04 -7.61
N VAL A 114 3.26 0.20 -7.13
CA VAL A 114 3.37 0.54 -5.72
C VAL A 114 2.08 1.15 -5.19
N ASN A 115 1.67 0.74 -3.99
CA ASN A 115 0.60 1.39 -3.24
C ASN A 115 1.26 2.19 -2.12
N ILE A 116 1.11 3.50 -2.15
CA ILE A 116 1.73 4.40 -1.18
C ILE A 116 0.69 4.82 -0.16
N SER A 117 0.98 4.58 1.11
CA SER A 117 0.12 4.99 2.23
C SER A 117 0.35 6.47 2.53
N LEU A 118 -0.70 7.29 2.33
CA LEU A 118 -0.67 8.73 2.59
C LEU A 118 -2.07 9.21 2.99
N ASP A 119 -2.23 9.59 4.25
CA ASP A 119 -3.53 9.92 4.81
C ASP A 119 -3.86 11.43 4.67
N THR A 120 -2.85 12.29 4.61
CA THR A 120 -3.02 13.74 4.55
C THR A 120 -1.83 14.42 3.85
N LEU A 121 -2.07 15.61 3.29
CA LEU A 121 -1.04 16.52 2.76
C LEU A 121 -0.69 17.65 3.73
N ASN A 122 -1.37 17.74 4.87
CA ASN A 122 -1.05 18.72 5.90
C ASN A 122 0.15 18.23 6.73
N PRO A 123 1.28 18.98 6.82
CA PRO A 123 2.49 18.54 7.51
C PRO A 123 2.29 18.28 9.00
N GLU A 124 1.45 19.08 9.67
CA GLU A 124 1.20 18.91 11.11
C GLU A 124 0.29 17.70 11.40
N GLU A 125 -0.71 17.45 10.55
CA GLU A 125 -1.53 16.25 10.63
C GLU A 125 -0.70 15.01 10.31
N PHE A 126 0.15 15.06 9.28
CA PHE A 126 1.07 13.99 8.94
C PHE A 126 1.96 13.64 10.14
N TYR A 127 2.55 14.65 10.79
CA TYR A 127 3.35 14.44 11.98
C TYR A 127 2.53 13.82 13.12
N LYS A 128 1.33 14.32 13.40
CA LYS A 128 0.44 13.76 14.45
C LYS A 128 0.08 12.30 14.19
N ILE A 129 -0.10 11.93 12.90
CA ILE A 129 -0.44 10.55 12.51
C ILE A 129 0.77 9.64 12.58
N THR A 130 1.90 10.06 12.00
CA THR A 130 3.05 9.19 11.71
C THR A 130 4.19 9.29 12.72
N GLY A 131 4.16 10.28 13.60
CA GLY A 131 5.25 10.60 14.53
C GLY A 131 6.51 11.17 13.88
N LYS A 132 6.48 11.47 12.56
CA LYS A 132 7.64 11.95 11.79
C LYS A 132 7.26 13.11 10.87
N ARG A 133 8.23 13.98 10.56
CA ARG A 133 8.06 15.13 9.65
C ARG A 133 8.60 14.83 8.25
N GLU A 134 8.21 13.67 7.69
CA GLU A 134 8.77 13.11 6.46
C GLU A 134 7.76 13.18 5.28
N LEU A 135 6.81 14.12 5.31
CA LEU A 135 5.83 14.28 4.23
C LEU A 135 6.50 14.64 2.90
N GLN A 136 7.54 15.47 2.91
CA GLN A 136 8.23 15.88 1.69
C GLN A 136 8.98 14.72 1.04
N GLU A 137 9.53 13.81 1.85
CA GLU A 137 10.17 12.58 1.41
C GLU A 137 9.15 11.64 0.74
N VAL A 138 7.94 11.53 1.29
CA VAL A 138 6.84 10.77 0.67
C VAL A 138 6.47 11.34 -0.69
N LEU A 139 6.27 12.67 -0.77
CA LEU A 139 5.94 13.35 -2.03
C LEU A 139 7.07 13.23 -3.07
N ALA A 140 8.34 13.31 -2.63
CA ALA A 140 9.49 13.05 -3.48
C ALA A 140 9.52 11.60 -3.96
N GLY A 141 9.17 10.65 -3.09
CA GLY A 141 9.04 9.22 -3.41
C GLY A 141 7.98 8.94 -4.46
N ILE A 142 6.81 9.60 -4.37
CA ILE A 142 5.75 9.52 -5.39
C ILE A 142 6.28 9.99 -6.75
N ARG A 143 6.93 11.15 -6.79
CA ARG A 143 7.51 11.70 -8.04
C ARG A 143 8.58 10.76 -8.62
N ALA A 144 9.47 10.24 -7.78
CA ALA A 144 10.52 9.31 -8.21
C ALA A 144 9.95 8.02 -8.79
N ALA A 145 8.93 7.43 -8.16
CA ALA A 145 8.26 6.24 -8.68
C ALA A 145 7.61 6.51 -10.04
N LYS A 146 6.89 7.63 -10.19
CA LYS A 146 6.30 8.05 -11.48
C LYS A 146 7.37 8.23 -12.56
N THR A 147 8.46 8.94 -12.24
CA THR A 147 9.58 9.15 -13.16
C THR A 147 10.24 7.85 -13.60
N ALA A 148 10.31 6.86 -12.71
CA ALA A 148 10.81 5.52 -13.03
C ALA A 148 9.80 4.66 -13.84
N GLY A 149 8.60 5.17 -14.11
CA GLY A 149 7.56 4.44 -14.83
C GLY A 149 6.90 3.33 -14.00
N LEU A 150 6.92 3.46 -12.66
CA LEU A 150 6.15 2.60 -11.78
C LEU A 150 4.70 3.09 -11.70
N PRO A 151 3.70 2.24 -11.92
CA PRO A 151 2.32 2.55 -11.58
C PRO A 151 2.17 2.82 -10.08
N VAL A 152 1.65 3.99 -9.74
CA VAL A 152 1.44 4.43 -8.35
C VAL A 152 -0.05 4.49 -8.05
N LYS A 153 -0.44 4.01 -6.85
CA LYS A 153 -1.75 4.20 -6.24
C LYS A 153 -1.58 4.76 -4.84
N LEU A 154 -2.45 5.68 -4.45
CA LEU A 154 -2.50 6.17 -3.09
C LEU A 154 -3.54 5.39 -2.28
N ASN A 155 -3.20 5.07 -1.05
CA ASN A 155 -4.10 4.53 -0.05
C ASN A 155 -4.14 5.49 1.13
N ALA A 156 -5.32 5.92 1.51
CA ALA A 156 -5.55 6.78 2.67
C ALA A 156 -6.47 6.07 3.66
N VAL A 157 -6.07 5.97 4.91
CA VAL A 157 -6.96 5.50 5.97
C VAL A 157 -7.96 6.60 6.29
N ASN A 158 -9.24 6.26 6.13
CA ASN A 158 -10.32 7.19 6.35
C ASN A 158 -10.48 7.49 7.84
N ARG A 159 -10.23 8.72 8.23
CA ARG A 159 -10.37 9.23 9.60
C ARG A 159 -11.32 10.42 9.63
N LYS A 160 -12.21 10.42 10.63
CA LYS A 160 -13.28 11.43 10.75
C LYS A 160 -12.75 12.87 10.85
N GLU A 161 -11.57 13.04 11.45
CA GLU A 161 -10.94 14.33 11.70
C GLU A 161 -10.13 14.88 10.52
N LEU A 162 -9.94 14.10 9.45
CA LEU A 162 -9.18 14.51 8.27
C LEU A 162 -10.11 15.01 7.16
N ASP A 163 -9.72 16.11 6.52
CA ASP A 163 -10.33 16.57 5.29
C ASP A 163 -9.76 15.78 4.10
N PRO A 164 -10.57 14.98 3.36
CA PRO A 164 -10.07 14.21 2.24
C PRO A 164 -9.82 15.08 0.97
N ILE A 165 -10.37 16.28 0.90
CA ILE A 165 -10.40 17.10 -0.33
C ILE A 165 -9.00 17.47 -0.83
N PRO A 166 -8.04 17.92 0.01
CA PRO A 166 -6.70 18.22 -0.47
C PRO A 166 -6.02 17.01 -1.12
N LEU A 167 -6.20 15.82 -0.52
CA LEU A 167 -5.61 14.59 -1.05
C LEU A 167 -6.28 14.15 -2.36
N VAL A 168 -7.60 14.34 -2.50
CA VAL A 168 -8.32 14.08 -3.75
C VAL A 168 -7.82 14.98 -4.86
N ARG A 169 -7.69 16.29 -4.61
CA ARG A 169 -7.14 17.25 -5.58
C ARG A 169 -5.73 16.88 -6.01
N TYR A 170 -4.88 16.56 -5.08
CA TYR A 170 -3.52 16.11 -5.38
C TYR A 170 -3.52 14.84 -6.25
N ALA A 171 -4.35 13.87 -5.91
CA ALA A 171 -4.47 12.64 -6.70
C ALA A 171 -4.96 12.92 -8.13
N GLN A 172 -5.89 13.85 -8.29
CA GLN A 172 -6.40 14.31 -9.59
C GLN A 172 -5.30 15.02 -10.39
N GLU A 173 -4.61 16.00 -9.82
CA GLU A 173 -3.51 16.75 -10.44
C GLU A 173 -2.37 15.82 -10.88
N GLU A 174 -2.04 14.84 -10.05
CA GLU A 174 -0.99 13.86 -10.33
C GLU A 174 -1.46 12.67 -11.18
N ASN A 175 -2.75 12.60 -11.54
CA ASN A 175 -3.38 11.48 -12.25
C ASN A 175 -3.12 10.13 -11.56
N LEU A 176 -3.40 10.07 -10.26
CA LEU A 176 -3.20 8.89 -9.42
C LEU A 176 -4.52 8.32 -8.93
N PRO A 177 -4.74 6.99 -9.03
CA PRO A 177 -5.83 6.37 -8.31
C PRO A 177 -5.67 6.55 -6.80
N LEU A 178 -6.70 7.09 -6.14
CA LEU A 178 -6.78 7.24 -4.69
C LEU A 178 -7.80 6.25 -4.14
N ARG A 179 -7.43 5.57 -3.08
CA ARG A 179 -8.29 4.61 -2.39
C ARG A 179 -8.42 5.01 -0.92
N PHE A 180 -9.64 5.21 -0.47
CA PHE A 180 -9.94 5.33 0.94
C PHE A 180 -10.13 3.95 1.58
N ILE A 181 -9.51 3.73 2.71
CA ILE A 181 -9.56 2.48 3.47
C ILE A 181 -10.27 2.78 4.79
N GLU A 182 -11.32 2.05 5.08
CA GLU A 182 -12.03 2.18 6.36
C GLU A 182 -11.13 1.75 7.52
N MET A 183 -11.19 2.50 8.61
CA MET A 183 -10.52 2.14 9.84
C MET A 183 -11.13 0.87 10.40
N MET A 184 -10.37 -0.21 10.42
CA MET A 184 -10.83 -1.48 10.97
C MET A 184 -10.81 -1.42 12.52
N PRO A 185 -11.87 -1.86 13.20
CA PRO A 185 -11.97 -1.84 14.66
C PRO A 185 -11.18 -3.02 15.31
N ILE A 186 -9.93 -3.19 14.91
CA ILE A 186 -9.02 -4.21 15.42
C ILE A 186 -7.77 -3.56 16.00
N GLY A 187 -7.15 -4.20 17.00
CA GLY A 187 -5.95 -3.66 17.66
C GLY A 187 -6.16 -2.22 18.12
N LEU A 188 -5.19 -1.37 17.84
CA LEU A 188 -5.23 0.07 18.15
C LEU A 188 -6.28 0.83 17.33
N GLY A 189 -6.69 0.31 16.18
CA GLY A 189 -7.75 0.90 15.36
C GLY A 189 -9.09 1.04 16.09
N LYS A 190 -9.34 0.25 17.15
CA LYS A 190 -10.54 0.38 18.00
C LYS A 190 -10.69 1.74 18.67
N ALA A 191 -9.58 2.43 18.92
CA ALA A 191 -9.57 3.74 19.57
C ALA A 191 -9.90 4.89 18.60
N TYR A 192 -9.94 4.64 17.29
CA TYR A 192 -10.14 5.64 16.27
C TYR A 192 -11.48 5.44 15.58
N GLN A 193 -12.19 6.54 15.37
CA GLN A 193 -13.42 6.52 14.57
C GLN A 193 -13.06 6.81 13.11
N GLY A 194 -13.35 5.86 12.23
CA GLY A 194 -13.36 6.08 10.79
C GLY A 194 -14.60 6.87 10.36
N SER A 195 -14.51 7.61 9.26
CA SER A 195 -15.69 8.08 8.54
C SER A 195 -16.23 6.93 7.70
N MET A 196 -17.55 6.80 7.61
CA MET A 196 -18.15 5.81 6.72
C MET A 196 -17.84 6.20 5.27
N GLN A 197 -17.62 5.22 4.41
CA GLN A 197 -17.30 5.44 2.99
C GLN A 197 -18.36 6.30 2.29
N GLU A 198 -19.61 6.11 2.63
CA GLU A 198 -20.74 6.89 2.11
C GLU A 198 -20.64 8.39 2.45
N VAL A 199 -20.08 8.74 3.60
CA VAL A 199 -19.87 10.13 4.00
C VAL A 199 -18.83 10.80 3.10
N ILE A 200 -17.72 10.11 2.82
CA ILE A 200 -16.72 10.63 1.88
C ILE A 200 -17.30 10.76 0.50
N GLN A 201 -17.97 9.72 0.00
CA GLN A 201 -18.60 9.76 -1.32
C GLN A 201 -19.56 10.94 -1.44
N LYS A 202 -20.47 11.14 -0.47
CA LYS A 202 -21.40 12.26 -0.46
C LYS A 202 -20.73 13.62 -0.42
N ASN A 203 -19.65 13.76 0.34
CA ASN A 203 -18.87 15.00 0.38
C ASN A 203 -18.21 15.28 -0.97
N LEU A 204 -17.67 14.26 -1.64
CA LEU A 204 -17.10 14.40 -2.97
C LEU A 204 -18.15 14.71 -4.02
N GLU A 205 -19.32 14.07 -3.97
CA GLU A 205 -20.46 14.36 -4.88
C GLU A 205 -20.97 15.80 -4.75
N ASN A 206 -20.93 16.38 -3.55
CA ASN A 206 -21.30 17.79 -3.35
C ASN A 206 -20.33 18.77 -4.02
N ILE A 207 -19.08 18.36 -4.26
CA ILE A 207 -18.02 19.21 -4.82
C ILE A 207 -17.84 18.95 -6.31
N TYR A 208 -17.85 17.69 -6.71
CA TYR A 208 -17.48 17.24 -8.05
C TYR A 208 -18.67 16.77 -8.89
N GLY A 209 -19.88 16.70 -8.32
CA GLY A 209 -21.04 16.13 -9.00
C GLY A 209 -21.24 14.65 -8.72
N ALA A 210 -22.33 14.08 -9.26
CA ALA A 210 -22.71 12.70 -8.99
C ALA A 210 -21.65 11.70 -9.48
N ALA A 211 -21.21 10.83 -8.57
CA ALA A 211 -20.27 9.77 -8.86
C ALA A 211 -20.93 8.64 -9.69
N LYS A 212 -20.17 8.05 -10.59
CA LYS A 212 -20.57 6.83 -11.32
C LYS A 212 -19.63 5.68 -10.96
N PRO A 213 -20.18 4.46 -10.76
CA PRO A 213 -19.30 3.31 -10.59
C PRO A 213 -18.39 3.13 -11.81
N ASP A 214 -17.09 3.01 -11.59
CA ASP A 214 -16.14 2.65 -12.64
C ASP A 214 -16.35 1.16 -12.99
N SER A 215 -17.02 0.89 -14.11
CA SER A 215 -17.33 -0.45 -14.59
C SER A 215 -16.22 -1.08 -15.46
N GLY A 216 -15.14 -0.32 -15.74
CA GLY A 216 -14.22 -0.68 -16.84
C GLY A 216 -12.85 -1.21 -16.42
N ALA A 217 -12.37 -0.98 -15.23
CA ALA A 217 -11.00 -1.32 -14.89
C ALA A 217 -10.90 -2.17 -13.62
N VAL A 218 -10.52 -3.43 -13.77
CA VAL A 218 -9.97 -4.20 -12.64
C VAL A 218 -8.64 -3.57 -12.24
N ARG A 219 -8.67 -2.64 -11.28
CA ARG A 219 -7.49 -1.89 -10.82
C ARG A 219 -6.74 -2.60 -9.68
N GLY A 220 -6.75 -3.93 -9.65
CA GLY A 220 -6.04 -4.76 -8.66
C GLY A 220 -6.83 -5.95 -8.16
N ASN A 221 -6.22 -6.79 -7.32
CA ASN A 221 -6.76 -8.07 -6.84
C ASN A 221 -7.56 -7.96 -5.53
N GLY A 222 -7.94 -6.75 -5.12
CA GLY A 222 -8.67 -6.52 -3.87
C GLY A 222 -10.14 -6.16 -4.10
N PRO A 223 -10.97 -6.15 -3.04
CA PRO A 223 -12.41 -5.89 -3.09
C PRO A 223 -12.75 -4.40 -3.24
N ALA A 224 -11.81 -3.54 -3.63
CA ALA A 224 -12.04 -2.12 -3.77
C ALA A 224 -13.05 -1.82 -4.90
N VAL A 225 -14.03 -0.97 -4.61
CA VAL A 225 -14.93 -0.38 -5.58
C VAL A 225 -14.38 0.97 -6.00
N TYR A 226 -14.41 1.27 -7.30
CA TYR A 226 -13.93 2.54 -7.84
C TYR A 226 -15.09 3.38 -8.36
N TRP A 227 -14.95 4.69 -8.22
CA TRP A 227 -15.93 5.67 -8.62
C TRP A 227 -15.24 6.74 -9.48
N GLU A 228 -15.93 7.15 -10.54
CA GLU A 228 -15.51 8.27 -11.38
C GLU A 228 -16.40 9.48 -11.07
N PHE A 229 -15.78 10.62 -10.96
CA PHE A 229 -16.44 11.91 -10.82
C PHE A 229 -16.34 12.69 -12.14
N PRO A 230 -17.30 13.55 -12.47
CA PRO A 230 -17.28 14.41 -13.65
C PRO A 230 -16.05 15.30 -13.74
#